data_4384a18f75d5d1936ef8c1503dba2380
#
_entry.id   4384a18f75d5d1936ef8c1503dba2380
#
_cell.length_a   1.000
_cell.length_b   1.000
_cell.length_c   1.000
_cell.angle_alpha   90.00
_cell.angle_beta   90.00
_cell.angle_gamma   90.00
#
_symmetry.space_group_name_H-M   'P 1'
#
loop_
_entity.id
_entity.type
_entity.pdbx_description
1 polymer ?
#
loop_
_entity_poly.entity_id
_entity_poly.type
_entity_poly.pdbx_seq_one_letter_code
_entity_poly.pdbx_strand_id
1 'polypeptide(L)'
;MKLLPMTCAIAALSFGSHAFAWDFVLLDSDKPASNQRITSEQLGLKVDKPFSITLRTLHGGRQEGVSLIDIDNGTMKLTVVPTRGMNVLSAQVGSARMGWDSPVKDVVNPAFIELNGRGGLGWLEGFNELVARCGYEWVGHPGMDNGELLTLHGRAANIPASKVTVHIDETPPYAIYVRGELKEQAFKKVDFSVQTELVTEPGAARFVLNDTLTNNGDYPKEYQALYHSNFSTPFLEEGARFAAPVKQVSPFNDKAKADLGDWQTYRAPTPDYDETVYNVVPYGDAKGNTLTVLHNKDASLGVSVGFNVQQLPVFSLWKNTDTKGQGYVTGLEPGTSFSYNRRYQRPLNLVPTIGPKQQRQFSISYSLLADKPAVDKALQQVKSIQDGRGTEVRQTPLVDLSKE
;
A
#
# COMPACT_ATOMS: atom_id res chain seq x y z
N MET A 1 -22.80 0.98 -74.48
CA MET A 1 -21.42 0.86 -73.97
C MET A 1 -21.28 1.83 -72.82
N LYS A 2 -21.51 1.33 -71.57
CA LYS A 2 -21.43 2.15 -70.32
C LYS A 2 -20.13 1.83 -69.64
N LEU A 3 -19.25 2.85 -69.49
CA LEU A 3 -18.02 2.79 -68.74
C LEU A 3 -18.33 2.87 -67.26
N LEU A 4 -17.92 1.86 -66.45
CA LEU A 4 -17.88 1.90 -65.00
C LEU A 4 -16.57 2.62 -64.57
N PRO A 5 -16.63 3.44 -63.50
CA PRO A 5 -15.42 3.99 -62.89
C PRO A 5 -14.79 2.97 -61.94
N MET A 6 -13.52 2.78 -62.09
CA MET A 6 -12.67 1.94 -61.24
C MET A 6 -12.23 2.75 -60.02
N THR A 7 -12.84 2.47 -58.89
CA THR A 7 -12.48 3.06 -57.57
C THR A 7 -11.22 2.33 -57.04
N CYS A 8 -10.08 3.02 -57.00
CA CYS A 8 -8.88 2.58 -56.30
C CYS A 8 -9.10 2.72 -54.79
N ALA A 9 -9.23 1.60 -54.07
CA ALA A 9 -9.20 1.58 -52.62
C ALA A 9 -7.73 1.68 -52.15
N ILE A 10 -7.36 2.82 -51.59
CA ILE A 10 -6.08 2.98 -50.87
C ILE A 10 -6.25 2.30 -49.49
N ALA A 11 -5.64 1.14 -49.34
CA ALA A 11 -5.50 0.51 -48.02
C ALA A 11 -4.51 1.34 -47.20
N ALA A 12 -5.01 2.07 -46.20
CA ALA A 12 -4.18 2.70 -45.20
C ALA A 12 -3.57 1.59 -44.30
N LEU A 13 -2.31 1.32 -44.49
CA LEU A 13 -1.49 0.54 -43.57
C LEU A 13 -1.34 1.39 -42.31
N SER A 14 -2.13 1.08 -41.28
CA SER A 14 -1.88 1.55 -39.90
C SER A 14 -0.62 0.85 -39.41
N PHE A 15 0.51 1.54 -39.46
CA PHE A 15 1.67 1.16 -38.66
C PHE A 15 1.29 1.35 -37.21
N GLY A 16 0.92 0.25 -36.53
CA GLY A 16 0.87 0.22 -35.08
C GLY A 16 2.29 0.54 -34.60
N SER A 17 2.46 1.67 -33.91
CA SER A 17 3.66 1.95 -33.16
C SER A 17 3.78 0.85 -32.10
N HIS A 18 4.62 -0.15 -32.35
CA HIS A 18 5.09 -1.02 -31.29
C HIS A 18 5.86 -0.12 -30.34
N ALA A 19 5.30 0.16 -29.18
CA ALA A 19 6.05 0.74 -28.09
C ALA A 19 7.14 -0.30 -27.75
N PHE A 20 8.37 0.01 -28.07
CA PHE A 20 9.51 -0.77 -27.63
C PHE A 20 9.60 -0.63 -26.12
N ALA A 21 9.90 -1.70 -25.41
CA ALA A 21 10.00 -1.76 -23.97
C ALA A 21 11.09 -2.74 -23.56
N TRP A 22 11.71 -2.46 -22.42
CA TRP A 22 12.71 -3.34 -21.85
C TRP A 22 12.05 -4.22 -20.79
N ASP A 23 12.07 -5.54 -20.96
CA ASP A 23 11.51 -6.51 -20.04
C ASP A 23 12.61 -7.40 -19.44
N PHE A 24 12.61 -7.52 -18.11
CA PHE A 24 13.55 -8.34 -17.35
C PHE A 24 12.82 -9.23 -16.37
N VAL A 25 13.24 -10.48 -16.23
CA VAL A 25 12.79 -11.38 -15.16
C VAL A 25 13.84 -11.34 -14.06
N LEU A 26 13.48 -10.82 -12.87
CA LEU A 26 14.34 -10.75 -11.70
C LEU A 26 14.24 -12.02 -10.84
N LEU A 27 13.01 -12.50 -10.60
CA LEU A 27 12.73 -13.71 -9.85
C LEU A 27 11.75 -14.59 -10.63
N ASP A 28 11.98 -15.90 -10.56
CA ASP A 28 11.12 -16.91 -11.14
C ASP A 28 11.23 -18.16 -10.27
N SER A 29 10.12 -18.69 -9.76
CA SER A 29 10.11 -19.88 -8.90
C SER A 29 10.77 -21.10 -9.53
N ASP A 30 10.86 -21.14 -10.86
CA ASP A 30 11.44 -22.24 -11.62
C ASP A 30 12.94 -22.08 -11.87
N LYS A 31 13.56 -20.98 -11.39
CA LYS A 31 14.97 -20.66 -11.62
C LYS A 31 15.65 -20.15 -10.35
N PRO A 32 16.92 -20.46 -10.15
CA PRO A 32 17.66 -19.88 -9.03
C PRO A 32 17.72 -18.35 -9.14
N ALA A 33 17.50 -17.66 -8.03
CA ALA A 33 17.71 -16.22 -7.96
C ALA A 33 19.19 -15.89 -8.11
N SER A 34 19.51 -14.85 -8.86
CA SER A 34 20.86 -14.30 -8.97
C SER A 34 20.81 -12.80 -8.79
N ASN A 35 21.84 -12.23 -8.15
CA ASN A 35 21.97 -10.79 -8.04
C ASN A 35 22.01 -10.18 -9.45
N GLN A 36 21.15 -9.21 -9.69
CA GLN A 36 21.01 -8.53 -11.00
C GLN A 36 20.99 -7.03 -10.78
N ARG A 37 21.54 -6.30 -11.73
CA ARG A 37 21.48 -4.85 -11.76
C ARG A 37 21.15 -4.38 -13.17
N ILE A 38 20.16 -3.49 -13.26
CA ILE A 38 19.71 -2.84 -14.49
C ILE A 38 19.92 -1.34 -14.30
N THR A 39 20.51 -0.65 -15.26
CA THR A 39 20.73 0.81 -15.20
C THR A 39 20.30 1.47 -16.50
N SER A 40 19.89 2.74 -16.42
CA SER A 40 19.56 3.54 -17.59
C SER A 40 20.72 3.62 -18.60
N GLU A 41 21.98 3.61 -18.12
CA GLU A 41 23.18 3.63 -18.94
C GLU A 41 23.34 2.33 -19.77
N GLN A 42 23.15 1.15 -19.11
CA GLN A 42 23.17 -0.15 -19.80
C GLN A 42 22.11 -0.28 -20.90
N LEU A 43 20.98 0.42 -20.71
CA LEU A 43 19.88 0.45 -21.70
C LEU A 43 20.08 1.50 -22.78
N GLY A 44 21.13 2.32 -22.68
CA GLY A 44 21.38 3.41 -23.64
C GLY A 44 20.35 4.55 -23.57
N LEU A 45 19.60 4.64 -22.47
CA LEU A 45 18.56 5.65 -22.28
C LEU A 45 19.18 7.00 -21.89
N LYS A 46 18.76 8.06 -22.59
CA LYS A 46 19.16 9.44 -22.29
C LYS A 46 18.15 10.06 -21.33
N VAL A 47 18.39 9.89 -20.05
CA VAL A 47 17.54 10.41 -18.97
C VAL A 47 18.28 11.51 -18.18
N ASP A 48 17.57 12.56 -17.78
CA ASP A 48 18.15 13.64 -16.96
C ASP A 48 18.50 13.16 -15.55
N LYS A 49 17.78 12.16 -15.08
CA LYS A 49 17.98 11.50 -13.77
C LYS A 49 18.27 10.01 -14.01
N PRO A 50 19.55 9.61 -14.02
CA PRO A 50 19.92 8.21 -14.14
C PRO A 50 19.28 7.34 -13.05
N PHE A 51 18.85 6.14 -13.45
CA PHE A 51 18.20 5.20 -12.54
C PHE A 51 18.91 3.85 -12.50
N SER A 52 18.67 3.12 -11.42
CA SER A 52 19.10 1.71 -11.30
C SER A 52 18.07 0.88 -10.55
N ILE A 53 17.97 -0.39 -10.92
CA ILE A 53 17.19 -1.42 -10.23
C ILE A 53 18.16 -2.56 -9.88
N THR A 54 18.22 -2.96 -8.60
CA THR A 54 19.13 -3.98 -8.13
C THR A 54 18.37 -5.03 -7.32
N LEU A 55 18.44 -6.29 -7.74
CA LEU A 55 18.02 -7.44 -6.94
C LEU A 55 19.19 -7.91 -6.10
N ARG A 56 18.98 -8.09 -4.80
CA ARG A 56 19.95 -8.69 -3.87
C ARG A 56 19.26 -9.59 -2.84
N THR A 57 20.00 -10.53 -2.28
CA THR A 57 19.51 -11.43 -1.24
C THR A 57 20.21 -11.11 0.09
N LEU A 58 19.45 -11.08 1.18
CA LEU A 58 19.96 -10.94 2.54
C LEU A 58 20.41 -12.29 3.10
N HIS A 59 21.43 -12.25 3.95
CA HIS A 59 21.98 -13.42 4.61
C HIS A 59 22.12 -13.22 6.11
N GLY A 60 22.03 -14.32 6.84
CA GLY A 60 22.22 -14.39 8.28
C GLY A 60 20.97 -14.03 9.11
N GLY A 61 20.83 -14.68 10.26
CA GLY A 61 19.72 -14.46 11.18
C GLY A 61 18.35 -14.77 10.58
N ARG A 62 17.32 -14.07 11.05
CA ARG A 62 15.94 -14.27 10.60
C ARG A 62 15.67 -13.69 9.19
N GLN A 63 16.63 -12.97 8.61
CA GLN A 63 16.55 -12.43 7.26
C GLN A 63 17.17 -13.34 6.17
N GLU A 64 17.67 -14.53 6.54
CA GLU A 64 18.28 -15.45 5.59
C GLU A 64 17.36 -15.75 4.41
N GLY A 65 17.88 -15.55 3.18
CA GLY A 65 17.15 -15.81 1.94
C GLY A 65 16.11 -14.76 1.54
N VAL A 66 15.99 -13.65 2.25
CA VAL A 66 15.08 -12.57 1.87
C VAL A 66 15.62 -11.81 0.66
N SER A 67 14.82 -11.72 -0.39
CA SER A 67 15.13 -10.92 -1.57
C SER A 67 14.66 -9.48 -1.40
N LEU A 68 15.51 -8.53 -1.81
CA LEU A 68 15.21 -7.11 -1.87
C LEU A 68 15.42 -6.59 -3.29
N ILE A 69 14.56 -5.68 -3.72
CA ILE A 69 14.72 -4.90 -4.95
C ILE A 69 14.91 -3.44 -4.55
N ASP A 70 16.12 -2.94 -4.74
CA ASP A 70 16.43 -1.53 -4.54
C ASP A 70 16.27 -0.79 -5.87
N ILE A 71 15.43 0.24 -5.90
CA ILE A 71 15.15 1.10 -7.05
C ILE A 71 15.65 2.49 -6.71
N ASP A 72 16.61 3.01 -7.46
CA ASP A 72 17.02 4.41 -7.40
C ASP A 72 16.56 5.07 -8.70
N ASN A 73 15.56 5.97 -8.64
CA ASN A 73 15.06 6.64 -9.82
C ASN A 73 15.74 8.01 -10.09
N GLY A 74 16.87 8.24 -9.42
CA GLY A 74 17.64 9.50 -9.51
C GLY A 74 17.15 10.62 -8.59
N THR A 75 16.03 10.43 -7.88
CA THR A 75 15.47 11.34 -6.87
C THR A 75 15.01 10.57 -5.65
N MET A 76 14.21 9.50 -5.85
CA MET A 76 13.71 8.64 -4.79
C MET A 76 14.41 7.29 -4.82
N LYS A 77 14.80 6.80 -3.65
CA LYS A 77 15.27 5.43 -3.42
C LYS A 77 14.17 4.62 -2.77
N LEU A 78 13.81 3.51 -3.37
CA LEU A 78 12.75 2.60 -2.93
C LEU A 78 13.36 1.23 -2.66
N THR A 79 12.89 0.54 -1.62
CA THR A 79 13.22 -0.87 -1.39
C THR A 79 11.92 -1.69 -1.32
N VAL A 80 11.79 -2.66 -2.21
CA VAL A 80 10.67 -3.61 -2.27
C VAL A 80 11.12 -4.97 -1.77
N VAL A 81 10.22 -5.70 -1.11
CA VAL A 81 10.52 -7.02 -0.52
C VAL A 81 9.70 -8.12 -1.20
N PRO A 82 10.20 -8.73 -2.28
CA PRO A 82 9.50 -9.83 -2.97
C PRO A 82 9.14 -10.99 -2.05
N THR A 83 10.02 -11.36 -1.13
CA THR A 83 9.82 -12.46 -0.18
C THR A 83 8.68 -12.16 0.82
N ARG A 84 8.29 -10.89 0.97
CA ARG A 84 7.24 -10.43 1.87
C ARG A 84 6.17 -9.66 1.09
N GLY A 85 5.35 -10.36 0.32
CA GLY A 85 4.14 -9.81 -0.32
C GLY A 85 4.39 -8.64 -1.27
N MET A 86 5.59 -8.49 -1.84
CA MET A 86 5.96 -7.30 -2.62
C MET A 86 5.78 -5.99 -1.82
N ASN A 87 5.89 -6.05 -0.49
CA ASN A 87 5.78 -4.87 0.38
C ASN A 87 6.86 -3.84 0.07
N VAL A 88 6.60 -2.58 0.37
CA VAL A 88 7.59 -1.51 0.28
C VAL A 88 8.22 -1.33 1.66
N LEU A 89 9.48 -1.64 1.81
CA LEU A 89 10.22 -1.51 3.08
C LEU A 89 10.44 -0.04 3.45
N SER A 90 10.86 0.76 2.47
CA SER A 90 11.10 2.18 2.67
C SER A 90 11.14 2.93 1.32
N ALA A 91 10.93 4.24 1.39
CA ALA A 91 11.22 5.17 0.32
C ALA A 91 11.98 6.37 0.90
N GLN A 92 12.92 6.97 0.16
CA GLN A 92 13.74 8.07 0.63
C GLN A 92 14.01 9.08 -0.48
N VAL A 93 13.86 10.37 -0.17
CA VAL A 93 14.26 11.50 -1.02
C VAL A 93 15.18 12.41 -0.21
N GLY A 94 16.43 12.55 -0.63
CA GLY A 94 17.42 13.25 0.16
C GLY A 94 17.57 12.63 1.56
N SER A 95 17.37 13.42 2.61
CA SER A 95 17.36 12.96 4.01
C SER A 95 15.98 12.52 4.51
N ALA A 96 14.90 12.82 3.78
CA ALA A 96 13.54 12.48 4.19
C ALA A 96 13.22 11.02 3.86
N ARG A 97 13.13 10.18 4.91
CA ARG A 97 12.76 8.78 4.79
C ARG A 97 11.26 8.61 5.04
N MET A 98 10.54 8.06 4.07
CA MET A 98 9.20 7.51 4.24
C MET A 98 9.33 6.09 4.79
N GLY A 99 8.66 5.84 5.91
CA GLY A 99 8.78 4.62 6.69
C GLY A 99 8.94 4.93 8.17
N TRP A 100 9.38 3.96 8.95
CA TRP A 100 9.50 4.08 10.40
C TRP A 100 10.67 3.28 10.97
N ASP A 101 11.01 3.54 12.21
CA ASP A 101 12.08 2.84 12.91
C ASP A 101 11.47 1.76 13.83
N SER A 102 11.07 0.65 13.21
CA SER A 102 10.49 -0.48 13.92
C SER A 102 11.46 -1.08 14.95
N PRO A 103 10.98 -1.55 16.10
CA PRO A 103 11.75 -2.43 16.98
C PRO A 103 12.24 -3.71 16.29
N VAL A 104 11.51 -4.20 15.29
CA VAL A 104 11.90 -5.34 14.44
C VAL A 104 12.88 -4.84 13.39
N LYS A 105 14.18 -5.05 13.63
CA LYS A 105 15.25 -4.52 12.76
C LYS A 105 15.51 -5.38 11.53
N ASP A 106 15.37 -6.70 11.66
CA ASP A 106 15.54 -7.63 10.54
C ASP A 106 14.39 -7.53 9.56
N VAL A 107 14.65 -7.67 8.27
CA VAL A 107 13.61 -8.00 7.28
C VAL A 107 13.35 -9.50 7.40
N VAL A 108 12.42 -9.87 8.26
CA VAL A 108 12.22 -11.26 8.66
C VAL A 108 11.66 -12.09 7.50
N ASN A 109 12.33 -13.22 7.20
CA ASN A 109 11.80 -14.19 6.24
C ASN A 109 10.49 -14.80 6.79
N PRO A 110 9.42 -14.89 6.01
CA PRO A 110 8.15 -15.50 6.43
C PRO A 110 8.27 -16.91 7.02
N ALA A 111 9.29 -17.66 6.63
CA ALA A 111 9.59 -18.99 7.19
C ALA A 111 9.87 -18.97 8.72
N PHE A 112 10.22 -17.81 9.28
CA PHE A 112 10.48 -17.62 10.71
C PHE A 112 9.32 -16.91 11.43
N ILE A 113 8.17 -16.73 10.79
CA ILE A 113 7.00 -16.06 11.36
C ILE A 113 5.87 -17.08 11.54
N GLU A 114 5.48 -17.30 12.81
CA GLU A 114 4.32 -18.11 13.15
C GLU A 114 3.10 -17.21 13.31
N LEU A 115 2.29 -17.08 12.24
CA LEU A 115 1.15 -16.16 12.23
C LEU A 115 0.12 -16.44 13.34
N ASN A 116 -0.07 -17.71 13.71
CA ASN A 116 -0.98 -18.11 14.81
C ASN A 116 -0.38 -17.85 16.20
N GLY A 117 0.92 -17.58 16.27
CA GLY A 117 1.61 -17.27 17.51
C GLY A 117 0.99 -16.07 18.23
N ARG A 118 1.14 -16.01 19.54
CA ARG A 118 0.61 -14.90 20.39
C ARG A 118 -0.90 -14.67 20.22
N GLY A 119 -1.68 -15.74 20.06
CA GLY A 119 -3.13 -15.62 19.83
C GLY A 119 -3.52 -15.01 18.49
N GLY A 120 -2.71 -15.23 17.46
CA GLY A 120 -2.93 -14.68 16.11
C GLY A 120 -2.20 -13.36 15.82
N LEU A 121 -1.34 -12.88 16.73
CA LEU A 121 -0.55 -11.65 16.57
C LEU A 121 0.85 -11.87 15.98
N GLY A 122 1.16 -13.07 15.48
CA GLY A 122 2.48 -13.40 14.94
C GLY A 122 2.92 -12.52 13.76
N TRP A 123 2.00 -11.88 13.06
CA TRP A 123 2.28 -10.89 12.01
C TRP A 123 3.21 -9.76 12.49
N LEU A 124 3.09 -9.36 13.76
CA LEU A 124 3.93 -8.31 14.38
C LEU A 124 5.42 -8.69 14.43
N GLU A 125 5.78 -9.97 14.37
CA GLU A 125 7.17 -10.41 14.42
C GLU A 125 8.00 -10.05 13.19
N GLY A 126 7.33 -9.66 12.10
CA GLY A 126 7.98 -9.18 10.88
C GLY A 126 7.67 -7.71 10.54
N PHE A 127 6.90 -7.01 11.35
CA PHE A 127 6.34 -5.71 11.00
C PHE A 127 7.37 -4.57 11.05
N ASN A 128 7.82 -4.11 9.87
CA ASN A 128 8.78 -3.01 9.73
C ASN A 128 8.68 -2.23 8.41
N GLU A 129 7.72 -2.54 7.55
CA GLU A 129 7.61 -1.95 6.23
C GLU A 129 7.01 -0.54 6.25
N LEU A 130 7.33 0.28 5.22
CA LEU A 130 6.60 1.49 4.88
C LEU A 130 5.17 1.16 4.46
N VAL A 131 5.00 0.17 3.57
CA VAL A 131 3.68 -0.29 3.13
C VAL A 131 3.63 -1.81 3.22
N ALA A 132 2.80 -2.33 4.12
CA ALA A 132 2.46 -3.73 4.21
C ALA A 132 1.09 -3.98 3.57
N ARG A 133 1.00 -4.93 2.62
CA ARG A 133 -0.26 -5.42 2.09
C ARG A 133 -0.94 -6.32 3.10
N CYS A 134 -2.16 -6.02 3.46
CA CYS A 134 -2.99 -6.81 4.36
C CYS A 134 -4.15 -7.44 3.57
N GLY A 135 -4.45 -8.67 3.86
CA GLY A 135 -5.49 -9.44 3.14
C GLY A 135 -4.89 -10.75 2.62
N TYR A 136 -5.37 -11.32 1.54
CA TYR A 136 -6.59 -10.85 0.79
C TYR A 136 -7.84 -11.61 1.21
N GLU A 137 -7.69 -12.74 1.93
CA GLU A 137 -8.84 -13.45 2.47
C GLU A 137 -9.49 -12.68 3.63
N TRP A 138 -8.68 -12.07 4.50
CA TRP A 138 -9.15 -11.22 5.60
C TRP A 138 -8.13 -10.16 6.00
N VAL A 139 -8.63 -9.12 6.71
CA VAL A 139 -7.79 -8.10 7.38
C VAL A 139 -8.28 -7.89 8.81
N GLY A 140 -7.54 -7.10 9.58
CA GLY A 140 -7.93 -6.60 10.90
C GLY A 140 -7.45 -7.44 12.05
N HIS A 141 -8.04 -7.19 13.21
CA HIS A 141 -7.65 -7.82 14.48
C HIS A 141 -7.86 -9.34 14.44
N PRO A 142 -7.00 -10.11 15.14
CA PRO A 142 -7.19 -11.57 15.25
C PRO A 142 -8.48 -11.89 16.00
N GLY A 143 -9.02 -13.07 15.77
CA GLY A 143 -10.21 -13.57 16.48
C GLY A 143 -10.90 -14.67 15.69
N MET A 144 -11.85 -15.33 16.35
CA MET A 144 -12.60 -16.43 15.74
C MET A 144 -13.64 -15.91 14.75
N ASP A 145 -13.70 -16.55 13.58
CA ASP A 145 -14.73 -16.33 12.57
C ASP A 145 -15.17 -17.69 11.99
N ASN A 146 -16.44 -18.07 12.19
CA ASN A 146 -16.99 -19.34 11.71
C ASN A 146 -16.14 -20.57 12.13
N GLY A 147 -15.59 -20.57 13.35
CA GLY A 147 -14.80 -21.68 13.90
C GLY A 147 -13.33 -21.70 13.46
N GLU A 148 -12.85 -20.68 12.75
CA GLU A 148 -11.46 -20.49 12.34
C GLU A 148 -10.82 -19.28 13.01
N LEU A 149 -9.59 -19.43 13.52
CA LEU A 149 -8.82 -18.30 14.02
C LEU A 149 -8.28 -17.51 12.82
N LEU A 150 -8.79 -16.30 12.63
CA LEU A 150 -8.20 -15.34 11.72
C LEU A 150 -7.08 -14.59 12.41
N THR A 151 -5.91 -14.55 11.79
CA THR A 151 -4.73 -13.86 12.34
C THR A 151 -4.74 -12.37 11.99
N LEU A 152 -3.93 -11.58 12.68
CA LEU A 152 -3.80 -10.15 12.41
C LEU A 152 -3.47 -9.90 10.94
N HIS A 153 -4.28 -9.06 10.28
CA HIS A 153 -4.09 -8.53 8.92
C HIS A 153 -3.94 -9.55 7.79
N GLY A 154 -4.29 -10.82 8.01
CA GLY A 154 -4.22 -11.85 6.97
C GLY A 154 -2.80 -12.30 6.65
N ARG A 155 -2.63 -12.82 5.42
CA ARG A 155 -1.39 -13.50 5.02
C ARG A 155 -0.58 -12.74 3.97
N ALA A 156 -1.17 -11.78 3.25
CA ALA A 156 -0.57 -11.15 2.07
C ALA A 156 0.85 -10.63 2.31
N ALA A 157 1.11 -9.98 3.47
CA ALA A 157 2.43 -9.47 3.83
C ALA A 157 3.52 -10.56 3.97
N ASN A 158 3.12 -11.83 4.06
CA ASN A 158 4.03 -12.96 4.30
C ASN A 158 3.99 -14.01 3.17
N ILE A 159 3.45 -13.65 2.01
CA ILE A 159 3.44 -14.53 0.82
C ILE A 159 4.61 -14.12 -0.10
N PRO A 160 5.60 -14.98 -0.31
CA PRO A 160 6.66 -14.72 -1.29
C PRO A 160 6.10 -14.63 -2.71
N ALA A 161 6.61 -13.68 -3.51
CA ALA A 161 6.29 -13.60 -4.93
C ALA A 161 6.87 -14.79 -5.69
N SER A 162 6.04 -15.45 -6.50
CA SER A 162 6.46 -16.58 -7.34
C SER A 162 7.23 -16.11 -8.59
N LYS A 163 6.97 -14.89 -9.03
CA LYS A 163 7.65 -14.27 -10.16
C LYS A 163 7.76 -12.77 -9.96
N VAL A 164 8.88 -12.18 -10.35
CA VAL A 164 9.07 -10.73 -10.39
C VAL A 164 9.69 -10.32 -11.71
N THR A 165 9.10 -9.32 -12.34
CA THR A 165 9.58 -8.72 -13.58
C THR A 165 9.77 -7.22 -13.44
N VAL A 166 10.67 -6.67 -14.23
CA VAL A 166 10.83 -5.22 -14.44
C VAL A 166 10.52 -4.92 -15.88
N HIS A 167 9.66 -3.93 -16.09
CA HIS A 167 9.37 -3.35 -17.39
C HIS A 167 9.77 -1.87 -17.37
N ILE A 168 10.39 -1.38 -18.42
CA ILE A 168 10.84 0.01 -18.55
C ILE A 168 10.41 0.52 -19.91
N ASP A 169 9.70 1.66 -19.94
CA ASP A 169 9.31 2.33 -21.19
C ASP A 169 10.54 2.90 -21.89
N GLU A 170 10.64 2.74 -23.22
CA GLU A 170 11.74 3.30 -24.03
C GLU A 170 11.56 4.79 -24.36
N THR A 171 10.39 5.32 -24.08
CA THR A 171 10.05 6.73 -24.36
C THR A 171 9.78 7.49 -23.07
N PRO A 172 10.03 8.81 -23.04
CA PRO A 172 9.70 9.62 -21.88
C PRO A 172 8.24 9.45 -21.45
N PRO A 173 7.95 9.36 -20.13
CA PRO A 173 8.86 9.64 -19.03
C PRO A 173 9.76 8.46 -18.58
N TYR A 174 9.90 7.39 -19.39
CA TYR A 174 10.71 6.20 -19.06
C TYR A 174 10.24 5.51 -17.78
N ALA A 175 8.93 5.33 -17.66
CA ALA A 175 8.33 4.75 -16.46
C ALA A 175 8.90 3.37 -16.15
N ILE A 176 9.13 3.11 -14.86
CA ILE A 176 9.71 1.88 -14.33
C ILE A 176 8.58 1.13 -13.60
N TYR A 177 8.30 -0.09 -14.04
CA TYR A 177 7.29 -0.98 -13.48
C TYR A 177 7.98 -2.19 -12.86
N VAL A 178 7.80 -2.40 -11.57
CA VAL A 178 8.22 -3.63 -10.89
C VAL A 178 6.98 -4.44 -10.56
N ARG A 179 6.81 -5.58 -11.23
CA ARG A 179 5.62 -6.43 -11.13
C ARG A 179 5.94 -7.71 -10.39
N GLY A 180 5.02 -8.14 -9.53
CA GLY A 180 5.12 -9.38 -8.77
C GLY A 180 3.83 -10.22 -8.86
N GLU A 181 3.96 -11.53 -8.77
CA GLU A 181 2.84 -12.46 -8.70
C GLU A 181 2.78 -13.10 -7.31
N LEU A 182 1.68 -12.91 -6.59
CA LEU A 182 1.40 -13.54 -5.30
C LEU A 182 0.28 -14.55 -5.46
N LYS A 183 0.32 -15.65 -4.68
CA LYS A 183 -0.71 -16.68 -4.68
C LYS A 183 -1.14 -16.99 -3.23
N GLU A 184 -2.35 -16.60 -2.86
CA GLU A 184 -2.97 -16.99 -1.60
C GLU A 184 -3.93 -18.14 -1.87
N GLN A 185 -3.43 -19.36 -1.65
CA GLN A 185 -4.13 -20.59 -2.02
C GLN A 185 -4.17 -21.56 -0.84
N ALA A 186 -5.36 -22.08 -0.55
CA ALA A 186 -5.53 -23.14 0.43
C ALA A 186 -6.63 -24.12 -0.04
N PHE A 187 -6.35 -25.43 0.08
CA PHE A 187 -7.28 -26.47 -0.35
C PHE A 187 -8.65 -26.30 0.31
N LYS A 188 -9.72 -26.24 -0.50
CA LYS A 188 -11.11 -26.00 -0.09
C LYS A 188 -11.39 -24.64 0.58
N LYS A 189 -10.44 -23.71 0.62
CA LYS A 189 -10.60 -22.37 1.19
C LYS A 189 -10.66 -21.34 0.08
N VAL A 190 -9.54 -20.74 -0.26
CA VAL A 190 -9.40 -19.72 -1.29
C VAL A 190 -8.44 -20.15 -2.39
N ASP A 191 -8.62 -19.58 -3.55
CA ASP A 191 -7.68 -19.64 -4.68
C ASP A 191 -7.61 -18.24 -5.27
N PHE A 192 -6.78 -17.40 -4.63
CA PHE A 192 -6.53 -16.03 -5.05
C PHE A 192 -5.15 -15.89 -5.67
N SER A 193 -5.07 -15.15 -6.77
CA SER A 193 -3.81 -14.61 -7.27
C SER A 193 -3.87 -13.09 -7.27
N VAL A 194 -2.73 -12.48 -6.99
CA VAL A 194 -2.59 -11.03 -7.03
C VAL A 194 -1.40 -10.67 -7.93
N GLN A 195 -1.68 -9.88 -8.95
CA GLN A 195 -0.65 -9.21 -9.70
C GLN A 195 -0.43 -7.84 -9.06
N THR A 196 0.76 -7.63 -8.53
CA THR A 196 1.16 -6.36 -7.91
C THR A 196 2.08 -5.61 -8.86
N GLU A 197 1.97 -4.29 -8.89
CA GLU A 197 2.82 -3.44 -9.70
C GLU A 197 3.20 -2.19 -8.90
N LEU A 198 4.50 -1.92 -8.80
CA LEU A 198 5.01 -0.64 -8.33
C LEU A 198 5.47 0.15 -9.56
N VAL A 199 4.98 1.39 -9.67
CA VAL A 199 5.34 2.30 -10.77
C VAL A 199 6.02 3.54 -10.22
N THR A 200 7.15 3.91 -10.81
CA THR A 200 7.81 5.20 -10.57
C THR A 200 8.43 5.71 -11.88
N GLU A 201 8.83 6.97 -11.89
CA GLU A 201 9.46 7.61 -13.06
C GLU A 201 10.82 8.19 -12.66
N PRO A 202 11.82 8.24 -13.55
CA PRO A 202 13.06 8.93 -13.27
C PRO A 202 12.83 10.38 -12.81
N GLY A 203 13.42 10.73 -11.67
CA GLY A 203 13.28 12.07 -11.08
C GLY A 203 12.02 12.32 -10.25
N ALA A 204 11.08 11.38 -10.17
CA ALA A 204 9.86 11.55 -9.39
C ALA A 204 10.10 11.35 -7.88
N ALA A 205 9.46 12.20 -7.06
CA ALA A 205 9.38 12.02 -5.60
C ALA A 205 8.07 11.27 -5.21
N ARG A 206 7.65 10.33 -6.04
CA ARG A 206 6.41 9.55 -5.89
C ARG A 206 6.55 8.14 -6.46
N PHE A 207 5.68 7.27 -5.98
CA PHE A 207 5.42 5.95 -6.57
C PHE A 207 3.94 5.60 -6.46
N VAL A 208 3.50 4.65 -7.29
CA VAL A 208 2.12 4.12 -7.29
C VAL A 208 2.19 2.61 -7.10
N LEU A 209 1.28 2.07 -6.31
CA LEU A 209 1.01 0.64 -6.21
C LEU A 209 -0.31 0.34 -6.93
N ASN A 210 -0.28 -0.60 -7.86
CA ASN A 210 -1.45 -1.13 -8.54
C ASN A 210 -1.53 -2.63 -8.26
N ASP A 211 -2.59 -3.08 -7.64
CA ASP A 211 -2.80 -4.49 -7.35
C ASP A 211 -4.08 -4.98 -8.03
N THR A 212 -4.02 -6.16 -8.65
CA THR A 212 -5.16 -6.83 -9.26
C THR A 212 -5.36 -8.18 -8.59
N LEU A 213 -6.38 -8.27 -7.73
CA LEU A 213 -6.83 -9.51 -7.08
C LEU A 213 -7.74 -10.28 -8.03
N THR A 214 -7.47 -11.57 -8.25
CA THR A 214 -8.28 -12.49 -9.05
C THR A 214 -8.74 -13.65 -8.17
N ASN A 215 -10.03 -13.96 -8.18
CA ASN A 215 -10.54 -15.24 -7.66
C ASN A 215 -10.43 -16.29 -8.76
N ASN A 216 -9.46 -17.21 -8.66
CA ASN A 216 -9.27 -18.30 -9.62
C ASN A 216 -10.18 -19.49 -9.36
N GLY A 217 -10.86 -19.52 -8.20
CA GLY A 217 -11.78 -20.57 -7.83
C GLY A 217 -13.11 -20.58 -8.62
N ASP A 218 -13.94 -21.56 -8.36
CA ASP A 218 -15.22 -21.77 -9.05
C ASP A 218 -16.41 -21.24 -8.25
N TYR A 219 -16.19 -20.71 -7.05
CA TYR A 219 -17.22 -20.17 -6.16
C TYR A 219 -16.91 -18.73 -5.76
N PRO A 220 -17.95 -17.91 -5.48
CA PRO A 220 -17.75 -16.59 -4.89
C PRO A 220 -17.02 -16.70 -3.55
N LYS A 221 -16.14 -15.74 -3.27
CA LYS A 221 -15.39 -15.64 -2.01
C LYS A 221 -15.48 -14.25 -1.43
N GLU A 222 -15.57 -14.18 -0.11
CA GLU A 222 -15.30 -12.93 0.60
C GLU A 222 -13.83 -12.55 0.44
N TYR A 223 -13.56 -11.26 0.35
CA TYR A 223 -12.18 -10.75 0.33
C TYR A 223 -12.09 -9.44 1.10
N GLN A 224 -10.92 -9.12 1.57
CA GLN A 224 -10.63 -7.84 2.20
C GLN A 224 -9.21 -7.42 1.79
N ALA A 225 -9.00 -6.13 1.58
CA ALA A 225 -7.70 -5.55 1.31
C ALA A 225 -7.52 -4.27 2.13
N LEU A 226 -6.32 -4.09 2.70
CA LEU A 226 -5.93 -2.91 3.43
C LEU A 226 -4.44 -2.67 3.17
N TYR A 227 -4.06 -1.41 2.99
CA TYR A 227 -2.67 -1.00 2.76
C TYR A 227 -2.15 -0.27 3.99
N HIS A 228 -1.47 -1.01 4.87
CA HIS A 228 -0.94 -0.51 6.13
C HIS A 228 0.31 0.33 5.87
N SER A 229 0.13 1.64 5.73
CA SER A 229 1.19 2.56 5.31
C SER A 229 1.73 3.33 6.50
N ASN A 230 3.01 3.11 6.84
CA ASN A 230 3.62 3.47 8.11
C ASN A 230 4.58 4.65 7.98
N PHE A 231 4.33 5.71 8.75
CA PHE A 231 5.14 6.92 8.72
C PHE A 231 5.55 7.34 10.13
N SER A 232 6.80 7.79 10.25
CA SER A 232 7.39 8.30 11.49
C SER A 232 8.14 9.62 11.22
N THR A 233 9.13 9.95 12.01
CA THR A 233 10.05 11.07 11.78
C THR A 233 10.68 10.96 10.38
N PRO A 234 10.73 12.05 9.57
CA PRO A 234 10.57 13.45 9.96
C PRO A 234 9.16 14.04 9.79
N PHE A 235 8.16 13.25 9.38
CA PHE A 235 6.78 13.71 9.17
C PHE A 235 5.97 13.73 10.46
N LEU A 236 6.31 12.81 11.39
CA LEU A 236 5.65 12.64 12.67
C LEU A 236 6.48 13.26 13.79
N GLU A 237 5.87 14.19 14.49
CA GLU A 237 6.40 14.89 15.66
C GLU A 237 5.25 15.46 16.50
N GLU A 238 5.54 16.06 17.65
CA GLU A 238 4.54 16.80 18.42
C GLU A 238 3.97 17.96 17.61
N GLY A 239 2.64 17.98 17.46
CA GLY A 239 1.92 18.98 16.66
C GLY A 239 1.87 18.65 15.16
N ALA A 240 2.44 17.54 14.69
CA ALA A 240 2.17 17.02 13.36
C ALA A 240 0.67 16.77 13.16
N ARG A 241 0.20 16.85 11.92
CA ARG A 241 -1.25 16.77 11.62
C ARG A 241 -1.56 15.83 10.47
N PHE A 242 -2.67 15.12 10.64
CA PHE A 242 -3.36 14.38 9.58
C PHE A 242 -4.47 15.23 8.98
N ALA A 243 -4.61 15.23 7.66
CA ALA A 243 -5.69 15.87 6.94
C ALA A 243 -6.26 14.95 5.88
N ALA A 244 -7.60 14.89 5.79
CA ALA A 244 -8.35 14.14 4.79
C ALA A 244 -9.69 14.81 4.53
N PRO A 245 -10.35 14.57 3.39
CA PRO A 245 -11.73 14.97 3.16
C PRO A 245 -12.67 13.96 3.84
N VAL A 246 -13.12 14.26 5.05
CA VAL A 246 -13.80 13.32 5.95
C VAL A 246 -15.31 13.46 5.88
N LYS A 247 -15.98 12.37 5.53
CA LYS A 247 -17.45 12.24 5.62
C LYS A 247 -17.87 11.82 7.03
N GLN A 248 -17.19 10.82 7.59
CA GLN A 248 -17.47 10.31 8.92
C GLN A 248 -16.16 9.91 9.60
N VAL A 249 -16.05 10.13 10.90
CA VAL A 249 -15.02 9.58 11.76
C VAL A 249 -15.65 8.99 13.01
N SER A 250 -15.13 7.84 13.47
CA SER A 250 -15.50 7.22 14.74
C SER A 250 -14.26 6.64 15.44
N PRO A 251 -14.23 6.60 16.78
CA PRO A 251 -13.19 5.87 17.50
C PRO A 251 -13.32 4.37 17.22
N PHE A 252 -12.20 3.65 17.22
CA PHE A 252 -12.19 2.19 17.08
C PHE A 252 -12.74 1.52 18.33
N ASN A 253 -12.38 2.02 19.52
CA ASN A 253 -12.75 1.51 20.83
C ASN A 253 -12.94 2.68 21.84
N ASP A 254 -13.28 2.36 23.08
CA ASP A 254 -13.51 3.37 24.13
C ASP A 254 -12.24 4.16 24.47
N LYS A 255 -11.06 3.57 24.32
CA LYS A 255 -9.80 4.26 24.50
C LYS A 255 -9.59 5.36 23.46
N ALA A 256 -9.76 5.04 22.16
CA ALA A 256 -9.67 6.03 21.09
C ALA A 256 -10.71 7.15 21.24
N LYS A 257 -11.84 6.88 21.90
CA LYS A 257 -12.88 7.86 22.23
C LYS A 257 -12.36 8.98 23.13
N ALA A 258 -11.46 8.68 24.06
CA ALA A 258 -10.91 9.68 24.97
C ALA A 258 -10.14 10.80 24.24
N ASP A 259 -9.47 10.45 23.16
CA ASP A 259 -8.67 11.37 22.34
C ASP A 259 -9.38 11.85 21.06
N LEU A 260 -10.68 11.62 20.94
CA LEU A 260 -11.45 11.92 19.71
C LEU A 260 -11.44 13.41 19.35
N GLY A 261 -11.31 14.31 20.34
CA GLY A 261 -11.23 15.75 20.10
C GLY A 261 -9.98 16.16 19.29
N ASP A 262 -8.88 15.44 19.46
CA ASP A 262 -7.58 15.71 18.84
C ASP A 262 -7.13 14.60 17.88
N TRP A 263 -8.09 13.85 17.33
CA TRP A 263 -7.78 12.68 16.51
C TRP A 263 -6.86 12.97 15.31
N GLN A 264 -6.86 14.19 14.80
CA GLN A 264 -6.02 14.62 13.66
C GLN A 264 -4.63 15.14 14.06
N THR A 265 -4.38 15.37 15.37
CA THR A 265 -3.14 15.96 15.87
C THR A 265 -2.33 14.90 16.61
N TYR A 266 -1.02 14.91 16.43
CA TYR A 266 -0.12 13.98 17.08
C TYR A 266 0.55 14.61 18.30
N ARG A 267 0.73 13.82 19.35
CA ARG A 267 1.48 14.18 20.56
C ARG A 267 2.96 13.82 20.41
N ALA A 268 3.80 14.34 21.30
CA ALA A 268 5.18 13.88 21.44
C ALA A 268 5.23 12.38 21.77
N PRO A 269 6.39 11.71 21.58
CA PRO A 269 6.61 10.37 22.11
C PRO A 269 6.31 10.33 23.61
N THR A 270 5.37 9.47 24.02
CA THR A 270 4.83 9.42 25.38
C THR A 270 4.97 7.98 25.92
N PRO A 271 5.80 7.75 26.95
CA PRO A 271 5.96 6.43 27.56
C PRO A 271 4.61 5.83 27.98
N ASP A 272 4.47 4.52 27.79
CA ASP A 272 3.27 3.74 28.13
C ASP A 272 1.97 4.21 27.45
N TYR A 273 2.11 5.04 26.38
CA TYR A 273 0.95 5.39 25.58
C TYR A 273 0.64 4.22 24.63
N ASP A 274 -0.44 3.55 24.93
CA ASP A 274 -0.96 2.50 24.06
C ASP A 274 -1.62 3.11 22.79
N GLU A 275 -1.76 2.35 21.75
CA GLU A 275 -2.26 2.82 20.45
C GLU A 275 -3.70 3.32 20.47
N THR A 276 -4.03 4.20 19.53
CA THR A 276 -5.40 4.58 19.20
C THR A 276 -5.66 4.45 17.71
N VAL A 277 -6.88 4.03 17.36
CA VAL A 277 -7.32 3.87 15.96
C VAL A 277 -8.62 4.63 15.73
N TYR A 278 -8.70 5.31 14.59
CA TYR A 278 -9.92 6.00 14.15
C TYR A 278 -10.36 5.44 12.79
N ASN A 279 -11.66 5.10 12.73
CA ASN A 279 -12.30 4.67 11.50
C ASN A 279 -12.77 5.90 10.73
N VAL A 280 -12.28 6.09 9.54
CA VAL A 280 -12.59 7.24 8.68
C VAL A 280 -13.28 6.78 7.41
N VAL A 281 -14.40 7.41 7.08
CA VAL A 281 -15.03 7.28 5.76
C VAL A 281 -14.70 8.57 4.99
N PRO A 282 -13.84 8.51 3.97
CA PRO A 282 -13.47 9.70 3.22
C PRO A 282 -14.54 10.09 2.18
N TYR A 283 -14.55 11.37 1.79
CA TYR A 283 -15.18 11.80 0.54
C TYR A 283 -14.21 11.57 -0.63
N GLY A 284 -14.75 11.28 -1.79
CA GLY A 284 -14.07 11.35 -3.07
C GLY A 284 -14.53 12.55 -3.91
N ASP A 285 -13.75 12.89 -4.93
CA ASP A 285 -14.16 13.76 -6.02
C ASP A 285 -15.24 13.09 -6.91
N ALA A 286 -15.66 13.73 -7.99
CA ALA A 286 -16.67 13.18 -8.91
C ALA A 286 -16.27 11.83 -9.56
N LYS A 287 -14.98 11.49 -9.56
CA LYS A 287 -14.44 10.21 -10.07
C LYS A 287 -14.13 9.23 -8.93
N GLY A 288 -14.38 9.60 -7.69
CA GLY A 288 -14.08 8.82 -6.50
C GLY A 288 -12.64 8.96 -6.00
N ASN A 289 -11.80 9.81 -6.59
CA ASN A 289 -10.43 9.99 -6.11
C ASN A 289 -10.41 10.80 -4.82
N THR A 290 -9.53 10.41 -3.92
CA THR A 290 -9.32 11.09 -2.63
C THR A 290 -7.83 11.17 -2.29
N LEU A 291 -7.51 11.99 -1.29
CA LEU A 291 -6.15 12.25 -0.85
C LEU A 291 -6.13 12.44 0.66
N THR A 292 -5.19 11.79 1.32
CA THR A 292 -4.84 12.08 2.72
C THR A 292 -3.44 12.67 2.80
N VAL A 293 -3.20 13.51 3.80
CA VAL A 293 -1.92 14.18 4.00
C VAL A 293 -1.51 14.04 5.47
N LEU A 294 -0.27 13.62 5.70
CA LEU A 294 0.41 13.75 6.99
C LEU A 294 1.51 14.79 6.81
N HIS A 295 1.59 15.77 7.68
CA HIS A 295 2.64 16.78 7.63
C HIS A 295 3.17 17.11 9.03
N ASN A 296 4.41 17.56 9.09
CA ASN A 296 5.04 18.06 10.30
C ASN A 296 4.33 19.35 10.81
N LYS A 297 4.68 19.79 12.01
CA LYS A 297 3.98 20.87 12.74
C LYS A 297 3.84 22.16 11.95
N ASP A 298 4.87 22.56 11.22
CA ASP A 298 4.92 23.83 10.47
C ASP A 298 4.54 23.69 9.00
N ALA A 299 4.11 22.49 8.60
CA ALA A 299 3.74 22.13 7.22
C ALA A 299 4.87 22.38 6.20
N SER A 300 6.12 22.25 6.60
CA SER A 300 7.29 22.39 5.72
C SER A 300 7.67 21.09 5.04
N LEU A 301 7.17 19.95 5.55
CA LEU A 301 7.43 18.61 5.02
C LEU A 301 6.22 17.72 5.28
N GLY A 302 5.89 16.87 4.32
CA GLY A 302 4.77 15.94 4.45
C GLY A 302 4.82 14.78 3.48
N VAL A 303 3.81 13.93 3.62
CA VAL A 303 3.51 12.84 2.68
C VAL A 303 2.04 12.85 2.32
N SER A 304 1.71 12.42 1.12
CA SER A 304 0.33 12.21 0.72
C SER A 304 0.11 10.77 0.27
N VAL A 305 -1.09 10.25 0.61
CA VAL A 305 -1.59 8.95 0.18
C VAL A 305 -2.89 9.19 -0.59
N GLY A 306 -2.85 8.95 -1.90
CA GLY A 306 -3.99 9.12 -2.81
C GLY A 306 -4.56 7.76 -3.20
N PHE A 307 -5.87 7.63 -3.24
CA PHE A 307 -6.58 6.39 -3.61
C PHE A 307 -7.98 6.70 -4.15
N ASN A 308 -8.72 5.65 -4.56
CA ASN A 308 -10.10 5.81 -5.04
C ASN A 308 -11.08 5.17 -4.05
N VAL A 309 -12.06 5.94 -3.57
CA VAL A 309 -13.05 5.47 -2.58
C VAL A 309 -14.03 4.42 -3.14
N GLN A 310 -14.10 4.22 -4.45
CA GLN A 310 -14.87 3.12 -5.05
C GLN A 310 -14.11 1.79 -4.96
N GLN A 311 -12.78 1.82 -4.84
CA GLN A 311 -11.92 0.66 -4.65
C GLN A 311 -11.65 0.39 -3.17
N LEU A 312 -11.38 1.44 -2.41
CA LEU A 312 -11.01 1.42 -0.99
C LEU A 312 -11.91 2.43 -0.23
N PRO A 313 -13.14 2.03 0.14
CA PRO A 313 -14.17 2.95 0.63
C PRO A 313 -13.94 3.48 2.05
N VAL A 314 -13.03 2.88 2.79
CA VAL A 314 -12.75 3.22 4.19
C VAL A 314 -11.26 3.42 4.43
N PHE A 315 -10.94 4.00 5.58
CA PHE A 315 -9.59 4.32 5.96
C PHE A 315 -9.43 4.17 7.47
N SER A 316 -8.42 3.46 7.93
CA SER A 316 -8.03 3.41 9.33
C SER A 316 -6.87 4.35 9.58
N LEU A 317 -7.00 5.23 10.57
CA LEU A 317 -5.90 6.04 11.07
C LEU A 317 -5.41 5.41 12.38
N TRP A 318 -4.30 4.69 12.29
CA TRP A 318 -3.63 4.10 13.45
C TRP A 318 -2.56 5.07 13.98
N LYS A 319 -2.54 5.29 15.29
CA LYS A 319 -1.59 6.17 15.97
C LYS A 319 -0.92 5.41 17.11
N ASN A 320 0.36 5.12 16.98
CA ASN A 320 1.21 4.61 18.05
C ASN A 320 2.23 5.70 18.43
N THR A 321 1.88 6.47 19.43
CA THR A 321 2.72 7.58 19.92
C THR A 321 3.47 7.23 21.20
N ASP A 322 3.82 5.98 21.41
CA ASP A 322 4.72 5.50 22.44
C ASP A 322 6.15 6.05 22.21
N THR A 323 7.12 5.65 22.99
CA THR A 323 8.51 6.07 22.83
C THR A 323 9.07 5.71 21.46
N LYS A 324 10.12 6.40 21.03
CA LYS A 324 10.80 6.08 19.77
C LYS A 324 11.31 4.64 19.71
N GLY A 325 11.78 4.10 20.86
CA GLY A 325 12.24 2.72 20.96
C GLY A 325 11.14 1.68 20.82
N GLN A 326 9.90 2.05 21.12
CA GLN A 326 8.70 1.20 20.94
C GLN A 326 7.99 1.45 19.59
N GLY A 327 8.59 2.25 18.72
CA GLY A 327 8.07 2.54 17.41
C GLY A 327 7.09 3.71 17.39
N TYR A 328 7.60 4.96 17.54
CA TYR A 328 6.81 6.17 17.34
C TYR A 328 6.39 6.27 15.87
N VAL A 329 5.14 5.91 15.56
CA VAL A 329 4.66 5.67 14.19
C VAL A 329 3.16 5.92 14.06
N THR A 330 2.71 6.22 12.85
CA THR A 330 1.29 6.26 12.48
C THR A 330 1.04 5.45 11.20
N GLY A 331 -0.09 4.74 11.14
CA GLY A 331 -0.59 4.05 9.96
C GLY A 331 -1.62 4.91 9.23
N LEU A 332 -1.41 5.08 7.93
CA LEU A 332 -2.36 5.66 6.98
C LEU A 332 -2.88 4.53 6.10
N GLU A 333 -4.10 4.03 6.37
CA GLU A 333 -4.51 2.70 5.93
C GLU A 333 -5.81 2.71 5.11
N PRO A 334 -5.76 3.03 3.80
CA PRO A 334 -6.91 2.83 2.93
C PRO A 334 -7.23 1.34 2.79
N GLY A 335 -8.52 0.99 2.83
CA GLY A 335 -8.95 -0.41 2.77
C GLY A 335 -10.38 -0.61 2.27
N THR A 336 -10.71 -1.85 1.97
CA THR A 336 -12.09 -2.30 1.73
C THR A 336 -12.87 -2.41 3.03
N SER A 337 -12.15 -2.50 4.15
CA SER A 337 -12.64 -2.78 5.49
C SER A 337 -11.79 -2.01 6.51
N PHE A 338 -12.36 -1.74 7.69
CA PHE A 338 -11.60 -1.27 8.84
C PHE A 338 -10.76 -2.39 9.47
N SER A 339 -10.00 -2.07 10.51
CA SER A 339 -9.10 -3.03 11.18
C SER A 339 -9.80 -3.96 12.21
N TYR A 340 -11.14 -4.05 12.24
CA TYR A 340 -11.86 -5.03 13.04
C TYR A 340 -11.75 -6.44 12.46
N ASN A 341 -11.96 -7.47 13.30
CA ASN A 341 -12.14 -8.83 12.80
C ASN A 341 -13.30 -8.90 11.78
N ARG A 342 -13.17 -9.75 10.76
CA ARG A 342 -14.12 -9.88 9.65
C ARG A 342 -15.55 -10.11 10.10
N ARG A 343 -15.78 -10.88 11.17
CA ARG A 343 -17.13 -11.15 11.72
C ARG A 343 -17.90 -9.88 12.06
N TYR A 344 -17.22 -8.83 12.54
CA TYR A 344 -17.85 -7.56 12.89
C TYR A 344 -18.08 -6.65 11.69
N GLN A 345 -17.37 -6.89 10.61
CA GLN A 345 -17.45 -6.05 9.42
C GLN A 345 -18.54 -6.48 8.44
N ARG A 346 -18.98 -7.75 8.48
CA ARG A 346 -20.12 -8.22 7.66
C ARG A 346 -21.41 -7.44 7.95
N PRO A 347 -21.84 -7.20 9.21
CA PRO A 347 -23.02 -6.37 9.47
C PRO A 347 -22.88 -4.90 9.01
N LEU A 348 -21.66 -4.42 8.85
CA LEU A 348 -21.36 -3.09 8.33
C LEU A 348 -21.30 -3.04 6.79
N ASN A 349 -21.54 -4.15 6.09
CA ASN A 349 -21.36 -4.31 4.64
C ASN A 349 -19.93 -3.98 4.15
N LEU A 350 -18.93 -4.27 4.99
CA LEU A 350 -17.51 -4.02 4.72
C LEU A 350 -16.71 -5.30 4.41
N VAL A 351 -17.39 -6.38 4.05
CA VAL A 351 -16.77 -7.63 3.58
C VAL A 351 -17.30 -7.91 2.18
N PRO A 352 -16.67 -7.36 1.15
CA PRO A 352 -17.10 -7.55 -0.23
C PRO A 352 -16.86 -8.98 -0.71
N THR A 353 -17.58 -9.34 -1.76
CA THR A 353 -17.47 -10.65 -2.43
C THR A 353 -16.91 -10.49 -3.83
N ILE A 354 -16.06 -11.43 -4.24
CA ILE A 354 -15.53 -11.56 -5.59
C ILE A 354 -16.00 -12.87 -6.21
N GLY A 355 -16.70 -12.79 -7.34
CA GLY A 355 -17.22 -13.96 -8.06
C GLY A 355 -16.10 -14.79 -8.71
N PRO A 356 -16.44 -16.02 -9.19
CA PRO A 356 -15.49 -16.87 -9.90
C PRO A 356 -14.87 -16.15 -11.09
N LYS A 357 -13.55 -16.24 -11.24
CA LYS A 357 -12.78 -15.65 -12.35
C LYS A 357 -12.90 -14.14 -12.47
N GLN A 358 -13.52 -13.46 -11.50
CA GLN A 358 -13.58 -12.01 -11.45
C GLN A 358 -12.32 -11.40 -10.86
N GLN A 359 -12.13 -10.12 -11.15
CA GLN A 359 -11.00 -9.32 -10.68
C GLN A 359 -11.46 -8.08 -9.90
N ARG A 360 -10.61 -7.63 -8.99
CA ARG A 360 -10.72 -6.32 -8.30
C ARG A 360 -9.38 -5.61 -8.39
N GLN A 361 -9.44 -4.33 -8.66
CA GLN A 361 -8.24 -3.49 -8.80
C GLN A 361 -8.17 -2.49 -7.66
N PHE A 362 -6.97 -2.24 -7.18
CA PHE A 362 -6.64 -1.25 -6.16
C PHE A 362 -5.48 -0.42 -6.65
N SER A 363 -5.60 0.90 -6.54
CA SER A 363 -4.53 1.82 -6.91
C SER A 363 -4.29 2.82 -5.80
N ILE A 364 -3.04 2.91 -5.32
CA ILE A 364 -2.65 3.82 -4.25
C ILE A 364 -1.37 4.55 -4.67
N SER A 365 -1.38 5.87 -4.55
CA SER A 365 -0.22 6.72 -4.82
C SER A 365 0.38 7.28 -3.53
N TYR A 366 1.70 7.32 -3.49
CA TYR A 366 2.48 7.87 -2.38
C TYR A 366 3.39 8.97 -2.91
N SER A 367 3.35 10.15 -2.30
CA SER A 367 4.21 11.25 -2.70
C SER A 367 4.85 11.90 -1.49
N LEU A 368 6.14 12.22 -1.60
CA LEU A 368 6.82 13.10 -0.66
C LEU A 368 6.49 14.54 -1.03
N LEU A 369 6.11 15.33 -0.06
CA LEU A 369 5.84 16.77 -0.15
C LEU A 369 7.03 17.48 0.50
N ALA A 370 8.00 17.89 -0.35
CA ALA A 370 9.34 18.24 0.10
C ALA A 370 9.47 19.67 0.67
N ASP A 371 8.43 20.49 0.54
CA ASP A 371 8.40 21.88 0.99
C ASP A 371 7.00 22.35 1.33
N LYS A 372 6.92 23.52 1.93
CA LYS A 372 5.64 24.12 2.31
C LYS A 372 4.68 24.35 1.13
N PRO A 373 5.10 24.85 -0.05
CA PRO A 373 4.22 24.98 -1.19
C PRO A 373 3.59 23.65 -1.63
N ALA A 374 4.35 22.54 -1.61
CA ALA A 374 3.85 21.21 -1.94
C ALA A 374 2.82 20.72 -0.90
N VAL A 375 3.09 20.94 0.39
CA VAL A 375 2.14 20.62 1.47
C VAL A 375 0.87 21.46 1.34
N ASP A 376 0.99 22.79 1.17
CA ASP A 376 -0.15 23.69 1.02
C ASP A 376 -1.02 23.31 -0.19
N LYS A 377 -0.42 22.94 -1.31
CA LYS A 377 -1.13 22.45 -2.51
C LYS A 377 -1.91 21.17 -2.22
N ALA A 378 -1.32 20.21 -1.52
CA ALA A 378 -1.99 18.96 -1.14
C ALA A 378 -3.16 19.23 -0.16
N LEU A 379 -2.98 20.12 0.82
CA LEU A 379 -4.04 20.53 1.73
C LEU A 379 -5.18 21.27 1.03
N GLN A 380 -4.88 22.08 0.00
CA GLN A 380 -5.90 22.71 -0.84
C GLN A 380 -6.70 21.66 -1.63
N GLN A 381 -6.04 20.60 -2.13
CA GLN A 381 -6.72 19.49 -2.79
C GLN A 381 -7.65 18.75 -1.82
N VAL A 382 -7.21 18.49 -0.59
CA VAL A 382 -8.08 17.92 0.48
C VAL A 382 -9.31 18.79 0.68
N LYS A 383 -9.16 20.11 0.81
CA LYS A 383 -10.26 21.06 0.95
C LYS A 383 -11.21 21.04 -0.26
N SER A 384 -10.66 20.98 -1.47
CA SER A 384 -11.41 20.92 -2.71
C SER A 384 -12.28 19.65 -2.79
N ILE A 385 -11.72 18.51 -2.35
CA ILE A 385 -12.47 17.25 -2.30
C ILE A 385 -13.53 17.30 -1.17
N GLN A 386 -13.24 17.92 -0.03
CA GLN A 386 -14.23 18.14 1.04
C GLN A 386 -15.41 19.00 0.56
N ASP A 387 -15.14 20.01 -0.26
CA ASP A 387 -16.13 20.85 -0.96
C ASP A 387 -17.20 21.45 -0.02
N GLY A 388 -16.78 21.92 1.16
CA GLY A 388 -17.68 22.47 2.17
C GLY A 388 -18.64 21.46 2.83
N ARG A 389 -18.56 20.17 2.46
CA ARG A 389 -19.39 19.11 3.07
C ARG A 389 -19.01 18.88 4.52
N GLY A 390 -20.01 18.66 5.39
CA GLY A 390 -19.79 18.42 6.81
C GLY A 390 -19.13 17.08 7.10
N THR A 391 -18.55 16.99 8.29
CA THR A 391 -18.01 15.73 8.86
C THR A 391 -18.89 15.26 10.01
N GLU A 392 -19.38 14.04 9.94
CA GLU A 392 -20.05 13.38 11.08
C GLU A 392 -18.99 12.84 12.03
N VAL A 393 -18.94 13.35 13.26
CA VAL A 393 -18.06 12.84 14.33
C VAL A 393 -18.89 11.97 15.27
N ARG A 394 -18.79 10.66 15.12
CA ARG A 394 -19.46 9.69 16.00
C ARG A 394 -18.73 9.59 17.32
N GLN A 395 -19.49 9.65 18.42
CA GLN A 395 -18.93 9.61 19.78
C GLN A 395 -18.73 8.19 20.30
N THR A 396 -19.14 7.17 19.55
CA THR A 396 -19.08 5.78 19.96
C THR A 396 -18.42 4.92 18.87
N PRO A 397 -17.73 3.83 19.24
CA PRO A 397 -17.25 2.82 18.30
C PRO A 397 -18.36 2.31 17.38
N LEU A 398 -17.97 1.85 16.18
CA LEU A 398 -18.89 1.19 15.23
C LEU A 398 -19.26 -0.22 15.66
N VAL A 399 -18.40 -0.83 16.46
CA VAL A 399 -18.48 -2.22 16.92
C VAL A 399 -18.35 -2.25 18.43
N ASP A 400 -19.19 -3.02 19.08
CA ASP A 400 -19.10 -3.30 20.51
C ASP A 400 -18.17 -4.52 20.71
N LEU A 401 -16.92 -4.24 21.09
CA LEU A 401 -15.90 -5.27 21.33
C LEU A 401 -16.01 -5.91 22.73
N SER A 402 -16.90 -5.43 23.60
CA SER A 402 -17.11 -6.01 24.94
C SER A 402 -17.85 -7.35 24.92
N LYS A 403 -18.33 -7.76 23.77
CA LYS A 403 -19.09 -9.01 23.55
C LYS A 403 -18.23 -10.15 22.98
N GLU A 404 -16.92 -10.08 23.19
CA GLU A 404 -15.98 -11.15 22.82
C GLU A 404 -16.01 -12.34 23.77
#